data_18cdcc78abead0233029ebb061c2ef40
#
_entry.id   18cdcc78abead0233029ebb061c2ef40
#
_cell.length_a   1.000
_cell.length_b   1.000
_cell.length_c   1.000
_cell.angle_alpha   90.00
_cell.angle_beta   90.00
_cell.angle_gamma   90.00
#
_symmetry.space_group_name_H-M   'P 1'
#
loop_
_entity.id
_entity.type
_entity.pdbx_description
1 polymer ?
#
loop_
_entity_poly.entity_id
_entity_poly.type
_entity_poly.pdbx_seq_one_letter_code
_entity_poly.pdbx_strand_id
1 'polypeptide(L)'
;LLLPSDTFATRVADPVLQQLEQPWDIGLTVNDAFRPVSKFFDRVQRPEQLFSIALSAMRVLTDPAETGAVTIALPEDVQAETFEVPLEFLQDREWHIRRPRPEREALARAVEVIRNAKNPMIIAGGGVLYSSAEQQLQALVEQTGIPVGTSQAGGGVLDWDHAQNLGGVGATGTLAANRIASEADVIIGIGTRYSDFTTASRTAFQNPDVKFVNINVASFDAYKHGSQLPVIAD
;
A
#
# COMPACT_ATOMS: atom_id res chain seq x y z
N LEU A 1 -1.32 -2.03 14.05
CA LEU A 1 -1.31 -3.24 14.87
C LEU A 1 -2.54 -3.25 15.76
N LEU A 2 -3.30 -4.34 15.73
CA LEU A 2 -4.46 -4.62 16.57
C LEU A 2 -4.13 -5.81 17.48
N LEU A 3 -4.34 -5.66 18.79
CA LEU A 3 -4.09 -6.69 19.81
C LEU A 3 -5.37 -6.96 20.60
N PRO A 4 -6.37 -7.62 20.02
CA PRO A 4 -7.61 -7.93 20.72
C PRO A 4 -7.41 -9.08 21.68
N SER A 5 -8.11 -9.07 22.82
CA SER A 5 -8.32 -10.28 23.62
C SER A 5 -9.12 -11.31 22.82
N ASP A 6 -9.01 -12.57 23.18
CA ASP A 6 -9.71 -13.67 22.51
C ASP A 6 -10.27 -14.69 23.52
N THR A 7 -11.06 -15.63 23.03
CA THR A 7 -11.56 -16.75 23.82
C THR A 7 -10.41 -17.59 24.38
N PHE A 8 -10.68 -18.36 25.43
CA PHE A 8 -9.68 -19.24 26.05
C PHE A 8 -9.10 -20.23 25.02
N ALA A 9 -7.77 -20.35 25.00
CA ALA A 9 -7.06 -21.31 24.16
C ALA A 9 -7.14 -22.76 24.72
N THR A 10 -7.29 -22.89 26.02
CA THR A 10 -7.20 -24.20 26.72
C THR A 10 -8.56 -24.87 26.95
N ARG A 11 -9.65 -24.14 26.83
CA ARG A 11 -10.98 -24.68 27.10
C ARG A 11 -12.08 -23.85 26.43
N VAL A 12 -13.25 -24.42 26.26
CA VAL A 12 -14.47 -23.69 25.93
C VAL A 12 -14.83 -22.78 27.12
N ALA A 13 -15.00 -21.50 26.85
CA ALA A 13 -15.48 -20.54 27.84
C ALA A 13 -17.00 -20.44 27.79
N ASP A 14 -17.60 -20.07 28.92
CA ASP A 14 -18.95 -19.56 28.92
C ASP A 14 -18.99 -18.21 28.17
N PRO A 15 -20.13 -17.78 27.59
CA PRO A 15 -20.22 -16.51 26.88
C PRO A 15 -19.72 -15.33 27.71
N VAL A 16 -18.84 -14.52 27.14
CA VAL A 16 -18.34 -13.27 27.73
C VAL A 16 -18.82 -12.07 26.93
N LEU A 17 -18.78 -10.89 27.56
CA LEU A 17 -19.46 -9.70 27.10
C LEU A 17 -19.18 -9.33 25.62
N GLN A 18 -17.98 -9.54 25.11
CA GLN A 18 -17.56 -9.12 23.76
C GLN A 18 -17.31 -10.28 22.81
N GLN A 19 -17.71 -11.50 23.17
CA GLN A 19 -17.45 -12.68 22.37
C GLN A 19 -18.75 -13.35 21.94
N LEU A 20 -18.73 -13.86 20.70
CA LEU A 20 -19.86 -14.62 20.17
C LEU A 20 -19.71 -16.09 20.60
N GLU A 21 -20.80 -16.66 21.09
CA GLU A 21 -20.89 -18.10 21.29
C GLU A 21 -21.13 -18.79 19.94
N GLN A 22 -20.26 -19.72 19.58
CA GLN A 22 -20.34 -20.51 18.34
C GLN A 22 -20.47 -21.99 18.68
N PRO A 23 -21.69 -22.52 18.91
CA PRO A 23 -21.85 -23.88 19.41
C PRO A 23 -21.44 -24.98 18.42
N TRP A 24 -21.38 -24.67 17.13
CA TRP A 24 -21.00 -25.60 16.05
C TRP A 24 -19.56 -25.44 15.56
N ASP A 25 -18.83 -24.41 15.98
CA ASP A 25 -17.42 -24.21 15.66
C ASP A 25 -16.72 -23.44 16.79
N ILE A 26 -16.20 -24.19 17.75
CA ILE A 26 -15.49 -23.64 18.90
C ILE A 26 -14.15 -22.99 18.55
N GLY A 27 -13.61 -23.25 17.35
CA GLY A 27 -12.39 -22.61 16.84
C GLY A 27 -12.63 -21.21 16.29
N LEU A 28 -13.89 -20.87 15.99
CA LEU A 28 -14.26 -19.57 15.44
C LEU A 28 -14.55 -18.58 16.57
N THR A 29 -13.90 -17.44 16.54
CA THR A 29 -14.14 -16.35 17.49
C THR A 29 -14.52 -15.06 16.76
N VAL A 30 -14.99 -14.05 17.49
CA VAL A 30 -15.30 -12.73 16.90
C VAL A 30 -14.10 -12.11 16.19
N ASN A 31 -12.88 -12.42 16.65
CA ASN A 31 -11.66 -11.90 16.05
C ASN A 31 -11.39 -12.45 14.64
N ASP A 32 -11.99 -13.56 14.24
CA ASP A 32 -11.89 -14.08 12.88
C ASP A 32 -12.51 -13.13 11.84
N ALA A 33 -13.38 -12.20 12.26
CA ALA A 33 -13.87 -11.12 11.42
C ALA A 33 -12.77 -10.17 10.92
N PHE A 34 -11.61 -10.12 11.60
CA PHE A 34 -10.46 -9.32 11.17
C PHE A 34 -9.58 -10.02 10.13
N ARG A 35 -9.73 -11.33 9.91
CA ARG A 35 -8.92 -12.08 8.94
C ARG A 35 -8.96 -11.47 7.52
N PRO A 36 -10.14 -11.19 6.94
CA PRO A 36 -10.21 -10.68 5.57
C PRO A 36 -9.67 -9.26 5.40
N VAL A 37 -9.51 -8.50 6.47
CA VAL A 37 -9.02 -7.10 6.45
C VAL A 37 -7.60 -6.96 7.00
N SER A 38 -6.96 -8.06 7.41
CA SER A 38 -5.59 -8.07 7.90
C SER A 38 -4.63 -8.64 6.85
N LYS A 39 -3.47 -8.01 6.69
CA LYS A 39 -2.35 -8.57 5.92
C LYS A 39 -1.65 -9.71 6.67
N PHE A 40 -1.66 -9.63 7.99
CA PHE A 40 -1.20 -10.71 8.86
C PHE A 40 -2.18 -10.85 10.01
N PHE A 41 -2.65 -12.06 10.23
CA PHE A 41 -3.50 -12.44 11.34
C PHE A 41 -2.94 -13.70 12.00
N ASP A 42 -2.76 -13.66 13.30
CA ASP A 42 -2.43 -14.86 14.08
C ASP A 42 -3.07 -14.82 15.47
N ARG A 43 -3.07 -15.96 16.14
CA ARG A 43 -3.60 -16.15 17.49
C ARG A 43 -2.55 -16.81 18.36
N VAL A 44 -2.20 -16.16 19.46
CA VAL A 44 -1.19 -16.65 20.40
C VAL A 44 -1.85 -17.68 21.32
N GLN A 45 -1.83 -18.95 20.93
CA GLN A 45 -2.42 -20.04 21.75
C GLN A 45 -1.49 -20.53 22.84
N ARG A 46 -0.21 -20.18 22.78
CA ARG A 46 0.82 -20.44 23.79
C ARG A 46 1.78 -19.26 23.86
N PRO A 47 2.23 -18.87 25.05
CA PRO A 47 3.08 -17.66 25.21
C PRO A 47 4.33 -17.68 24.33
N GLU A 48 4.96 -18.86 24.15
CA GLU A 48 6.20 -19.00 23.39
C GLU A 48 6.03 -18.67 21.89
N GLN A 49 4.80 -18.74 21.36
CA GLN A 49 4.51 -18.37 19.98
C GLN A 49 4.67 -16.87 19.74
N LEU A 50 4.59 -16.05 20.80
CA LEU A 50 4.70 -14.60 20.68
C LEU A 50 5.99 -14.16 19.98
N PHE A 51 7.11 -14.88 20.19
CA PHE A 51 8.39 -14.51 19.59
C PHE A 51 8.34 -14.54 18.05
N SER A 52 7.84 -15.62 17.48
CA SER A 52 7.75 -15.77 16.03
C SER A 52 6.64 -14.91 15.43
N ILE A 53 5.51 -14.81 16.12
CA ILE A 53 4.36 -14.00 15.69
C ILE A 53 4.72 -12.52 15.67
N ALA A 54 5.36 -12.00 16.72
CA ALA A 54 5.78 -10.61 16.81
C ALA A 54 6.77 -10.24 15.68
N LEU A 55 7.75 -11.09 15.40
CA LEU A 55 8.71 -10.87 14.32
C LEU A 55 8.03 -10.92 12.94
N SER A 56 7.07 -11.81 12.74
CA SER A 56 6.29 -11.89 11.51
C SER A 56 5.39 -10.67 11.32
N ALA A 57 4.77 -10.19 12.38
CA ALA A 57 3.99 -8.96 12.40
C ALA A 57 4.83 -7.75 12.02
N MET A 58 6.00 -7.60 12.63
CA MET A 58 6.91 -6.49 12.35
C MET A 58 7.43 -6.52 10.91
N ARG A 59 7.70 -7.70 10.35
CA ARG A 59 8.06 -7.85 8.93
C ARG A 59 7.00 -7.28 8.01
N VAL A 60 5.71 -7.52 8.31
CA VAL A 60 4.60 -6.98 7.51
C VAL A 60 4.46 -5.48 7.72
N LEU A 61 4.55 -4.99 8.96
CA LEU A 61 4.41 -3.57 9.28
C LEU A 61 5.52 -2.70 8.67
N THR A 62 6.70 -3.28 8.41
CA THR A 62 7.88 -2.57 7.90
C THR A 62 8.18 -2.86 6.43
N ASP A 63 7.39 -3.70 5.76
CA ASP A 63 7.56 -3.95 4.32
C ASP A 63 6.95 -2.81 3.50
N PRO A 64 7.68 -2.18 2.58
CA PRO A 64 7.18 -1.04 1.82
C PRO A 64 6.11 -1.43 0.78
N ALA A 65 6.09 -2.68 0.31
CA ALA A 65 5.15 -3.15 -0.72
C ALA A 65 3.94 -3.87 -0.12
N GLU A 66 4.16 -4.69 0.92
CA GLU A 66 3.16 -5.59 1.49
C GLU A 66 2.65 -5.13 2.87
N THR A 67 2.97 -3.91 3.28
CA THR A 67 2.47 -3.35 4.54
C THR A 67 0.94 -3.30 4.58
N GLY A 68 0.40 -3.46 5.78
CA GLY A 68 -1.04 -3.39 5.99
C GLY A 68 -1.41 -3.68 7.44
N ALA A 69 -2.71 -3.81 7.71
CA ALA A 69 -3.21 -4.10 9.04
C ALA A 69 -2.67 -5.45 9.54
N VAL A 70 -2.26 -5.47 10.80
CA VAL A 70 -1.81 -6.67 11.50
C VAL A 70 -2.71 -6.89 12.71
N THR A 71 -3.23 -8.10 12.87
CA THR A 71 -4.02 -8.50 14.03
C THR A 71 -3.36 -9.68 14.71
N ILE A 72 -3.11 -9.56 16.01
CA ILE A 72 -2.62 -10.66 16.86
C ILE A 72 -3.63 -10.83 17.99
N ALA A 73 -4.42 -11.88 17.91
CA ALA A 73 -5.41 -12.21 18.93
C ALA A 73 -4.73 -12.88 20.13
N LEU A 74 -5.08 -12.42 21.32
CA LEU A 74 -4.46 -12.84 22.59
C LEU A 74 -5.52 -13.48 23.48
N PRO A 75 -5.63 -14.85 23.52
CA PRO A 75 -6.53 -15.55 24.41
C PRO A 75 -6.33 -15.15 25.87
N GLU A 76 -7.41 -14.98 26.61
CA GLU A 76 -7.41 -14.40 27.94
C GLU A 76 -6.64 -15.27 28.95
N ASP A 77 -6.76 -16.59 28.87
CA ASP A 77 -6.01 -17.53 29.71
C ASP A 77 -4.50 -17.50 29.40
N VAL A 78 -4.12 -17.38 28.13
CA VAL A 78 -2.72 -17.28 27.71
C VAL A 78 -2.07 -15.99 28.20
N GLN A 79 -2.82 -14.89 28.27
CA GLN A 79 -2.30 -13.62 28.81
C GLN A 79 -1.89 -13.72 30.29
N ALA A 80 -2.46 -14.68 31.03
CA ALA A 80 -2.17 -14.90 32.44
C ALA A 80 -1.05 -15.92 32.67
N GLU A 81 -0.57 -16.59 31.63
CA GLU A 81 0.51 -17.58 31.74
C GLU A 81 1.88 -16.90 31.94
N THR A 82 2.72 -17.57 32.71
CA THR A 82 4.13 -17.19 32.89
C THR A 82 5.00 -18.10 32.05
N PHE A 83 6.04 -17.51 31.42
CA PHE A 83 6.98 -18.26 30.59
C PHE A 83 8.37 -17.61 30.60
N GLU A 84 9.37 -18.39 30.21
CA GLU A 84 10.75 -17.89 30.10
C GLU A 84 10.93 -17.13 28.79
N VAL A 85 11.35 -15.84 28.89
CA VAL A 85 11.61 -14.99 27.74
C VAL A 85 13.10 -15.00 27.45
N PRO A 86 13.55 -15.39 26.22
CA PRO A 86 14.95 -15.22 25.83
C PRO A 86 15.37 -13.76 25.91
N LEU A 87 16.52 -13.49 26.54
CA LEU A 87 17.00 -12.11 26.72
C LEU A 87 17.21 -11.40 25.36
N GLU A 88 17.55 -12.13 24.32
CA GLU A 88 17.75 -11.61 22.97
C GLU A 88 16.43 -11.04 22.38
N PHE A 89 15.27 -11.53 22.81
CA PHE A 89 13.98 -11.00 22.38
C PHE A 89 13.68 -9.63 22.99
N LEU A 90 14.22 -9.37 24.17
CA LEU A 90 14.03 -8.10 24.91
C LEU A 90 15.05 -7.01 24.51
N GLN A 91 16.00 -7.32 23.65
CA GLN A 91 16.96 -6.34 23.17
C GLN A 91 16.31 -5.41 22.14
N ASP A 92 16.77 -4.16 22.13
CA ASP A 92 16.37 -3.20 21.11
C ASP A 92 16.65 -3.72 19.71
N ARG A 93 15.67 -3.60 18.83
CA ARG A 93 15.78 -3.99 17.44
C ARG A 93 15.40 -2.83 16.52
N GLU A 94 16.31 -2.47 15.66
CA GLU A 94 16.06 -1.48 14.63
C GLU A 94 15.48 -2.11 13.38
N TRP A 95 14.36 -1.55 12.89
CA TRP A 95 13.67 -2.00 11.68
C TRP A 95 13.86 -0.98 10.58
N HIS A 96 14.63 -1.35 9.55
CA HIS A 96 14.86 -0.49 8.39
C HIS A 96 13.83 -0.76 7.30
N ILE A 97 13.09 0.27 6.90
CA ILE A 97 12.21 0.21 5.73
C ILE A 97 13.10 0.24 4.49
N ARG A 98 13.07 -0.84 3.71
CA ARG A 98 13.86 -0.96 2.49
C ARG A 98 13.33 -0.06 1.38
N ARG A 99 14.26 0.52 0.63
CA ARG A 99 14.01 1.37 -0.54
C ARG A 99 14.54 0.67 -1.78
N PRO A 100 13.76 -0.23 -2.44
CA PRO A 100 14.24 -0.97 -3.61
C PRO A 100 14.52 -0.03 -4.78
N ARG A 101 15.65 -0.25 -5.43
CA ARG A 101 16.04 0.51 -6.62
C ARG A 101 15.52 -0.19 -7.87
N PRO A 102 15.17 0.54 -8.94
CA PRO A 102 14.71 -0.04 -10.19
C PRO A 102 15.80 -0.83 -10.88
N GLU A 103 15.41 -1.85 -11.63
CA GLU A 103 16.28 -2.48 -12.60
C GLU A 103 16.72 -1.47 -13.66
N ARG A 104 18.01 -1.45 -13.97
CA ARG A 104 18.61 -0.48 -14.90
C ARG A 104 17.95 -0.51 -16.27
N GLU A 105 17.68 -1.69 -16.80
CA GLU A 105 17.06 -1.85 -18.11
C GLU A 105 15.58 -1.43 -18.13
N ALA A 106 14.82 -1.75 -17.08
CA ALA A 106 13.45 -1.32 -16.94
C ALA A 106 13.35 0.22 -16.89
N LEU A 107 14.24 0.84 -16.11
CA LEU A 107 14.31 2.31 -16.02
C LEU A 107 14.70 2.93 -17.38
N ALA A 108 15.68 2.36 -18.09
CA ALA A 108 16.10 2.88 -19.40
C ALA A 108 14.96 2.83 -20.43
N ARG A 109 14.22 1.73 -20.49
CA ARG A 109 13.03 1.59 -21.36
C ARG A 109 11.93 2.59 -21.00
N ALA A 110 11.68 2.78 -19.70
CA ALA A 110 10.69 3.75 -19.22
C ALA A 110 11.06 5.17 -19.64
N VAL A 111 12.33 5.57 -19.45
CA VAL A 111 12.85 6.89 -19.87
C VAL A 111 12.70 7.08 -21.38
N GLU A 112 12.99 6.07 -22.19
CA GLU A 112 12.84 6.13 -23.64
C GLU A 112 11.39 6.41 -24.05
N VAL A 113 10.42 5.69 -23.45
CA VAL A 113 9.00 5.89 -23.74
C VAL A 113 8.55 7.29 -23.33
N ILE A 114 8.93 7.75 -22.13
CA ILE A 114 8.58 9.09 -21.64
C ILE A 114 9.16 10.18 -22.55
N ARG A 115 10.41 10.05 -22.99
CA ARG A 115 11.06 11.03 -23.89
C ARG A 115 10.40 11.14 -25.26
N ASN A 116 9.82 10.06 -25.76
CA ASN A 116 9.16 10.01 -27.06
C ASN A 116 7.65 10.33 -26.98
N ALA A 117 7.12 10.55 -25.79
CA ALA A 117 5.72 10.91 -25.59
C ALA A 117 5.43 12.33 -26.14
N LYS A 118 4.24 12.48 -26.72
CA LYS A 118 3.76 13.78 -27.23
C LYS A 118 2.87 14.49 -26.22
N ASN A 119 2.06 13.72 -25.53
CA ASN A 119 1.11 14.20 -24.51
C ASN A 119 1.23 13.36 -23.23
N PRO A 120 2.39 13.36 -22.55
CA PRO A 120 2.54 12.60 -21.32
C PRO A 120 1.79 13.27 -20.16
N MET A 121 1.32 12.46 -19.23
CA MET A 121 0.75 12.91 -17.95
C MET A 121 1.27 12.06 -16.81
N ILE A 122 1.64 12.68 -15.70
CA ILE A 122 1.93 11.97 -14.45
C ILE A 122 0.66 11.82 -13.63
N ILE A 123 0.46 10.63 -13.08
CA ILE A 123 -0.52 10.37 -12.02
C ILE A 123 0.23 10.03 -10.74
N ALA A 124 0.31 11.00 -9.85
CA ALA A 124 0.99 10.86 -8.57
C ALA A 124 0.06 10.30 -7.51
N GLY A 125 0.50 9.25 -6.85
CA GLY A 125 -0.19 8.63 -5.73
C GLY A 125 0.50 8.85 -4.39
N GLY A 126 -0.05 8.25 -3.33
CA GLY A 126 0.50 8.33 -1.98
C GLY A 126 1.92 7.75 -1.85
N GLY A 127 2.35 6.89 -2.78
CA GLY A 127 3.72 6.37 -2.79
C GLY A 127 4.78 7.46 -2.89
N VAL A 128 4.48 8.58 -3.56
CA VAL A 128 5.41 9.75 -3.61
C VAL A 128 5.68 10.29 -2.21
N LEU A 129 4.62 10.45 -1.39
CA LEU A 129 4.73 10.91 0.00
C LEU A 129 5.46 9.88 0.88
N TYR A 130 5.08 8.59 0.75
CA TYR A 130 5.72 7.52 1.52
C TYR A 130 7.20 7.32 1.19
N SER A 131 7.60 7.66 -0.03
CA SER A 131 8.98 7.62 -0.48
C SER A 131 9.74 8.92 -0.16
N SER A 132 9.08 9.95 0.38
CA SER A 132 9.62 11.29 0.58
C SER A 132 10.25 11.84 -0.72
N ALA A 133 9.53 11.67 -1.85
CA ALA A 133 10.01 11.97 -3.21
C ALA A 133 9.36 13.23 -3.82
N GLU A 134 8.74 14.07 -3.00
CA GLU A 134 8.04 15.29 -3.45
C GLU A 134 8.98 16.24 -4.17
N GLN A 135 10.18 16.48 -3.63
CA GLN A 135 11.19 17.34 -4.24
C GLN A 135 11.69 16.80 -5.59
N GLN A 136 11.84 15.46 -5.69
CA GLN A 136 12.25 14.81 -6.93
C GLN A 136 11.15 14.90 -8.00
N LEU A 137 9.89 14.75 -7.58
CA LEU A 137 8.75 14.93 -8.48
C LEU A 137 8.70 16.40 -8.96
N GLN A 138 8.82 17.37 -8.07
CA GLN A 138 8.84 18.78 -8.40
C GLN A 138 9.96 19.10 -9.41
N ALA A 139 11.18 18.65 -9.14
CA ALA A 139 12.30 18.86 -10.05
C ALA A 139 12.06 18.23 -11.43
N LEU A 140 11.47 17.04 -11.49
CA LEU A 140 11.12 16.38 -12.74
C LEU A 140 10.11 17.21 -13.54
N VAL A 141 9.03 17.67 -12.93
CA VAL A 141 7.97 18.40 -13.66
C VAL A 141 8.40 19.82 -14.05
N GLU A 142 9.24 20.48 -13.25
CA GLU A 142 9.84 21.75 -13.60
C GLU A 142 10.78 21.65 -14.82
N GLN A 143 11.54 20.56 -14.93
CA GLN A 143 12.44 20.32 -16.05
C GLN A 143 11.72 19.89 -17.32
N THR A 144 10.62 19.17 -17.21
CA THR A 144 9.94 18.53 -18.34
C THR A 144 8.66 19.23 -18.76
N GLY A 145 8.04 20.01 -17.88
CA GLY A 145 6.72 20.60 -18.10
C GLY A 145 5.57 19.59 -18.11
N ILE A 146 5.81 18.31 -17.73
CA ILE A 146 4.78 17.27 -17.73
C ILE A 146 3.72 17.59 -16.67
N PRO A 147 2.42 17.64 -17.04
CA PRO A 147 1.35 17.92 -16.10
C PRO A 147 1.13 16.74 -15.13
N VAL A 148 0.72 17.07 -13.90
CA VAL A 148 0.49 16.11 -12.82
C VAL A 148 -0.96 16.13 -12.39
N GLY A 149 -1.63 14.98 -12.49
CA GLY A 149 -2.87 14.72 -11.77
C GLY A 149 -2.58 13.90 -10.52
N THR A 150 -3.34 14.09 -9.45
CA THR A 150 -3.15 13.36 -8.20
C THR A 150 -4.28 12.37 -7.96
N SER A 151 -3.95 11.21 -7.37
CA SER A 151 -4.95 10.39 -6.69
C SER A 151 -5.34 11.07 -5.37
N GLN A 152 -6.40 10.61 -4.71
CA GLN A 152 -6.77 11.14 -3.39
C GLN A 152 -5.61 11.03 -2.39
N ALA A 153 -4.88 9.90 -2.38
CA ALA A 153 -3.73 9.69 -1.50
C ALA A 153 -2.47 10.46 -1.95
N GLY A 154 -2.45 10.99 -3.15
CA GLY A 154 -1.37 11.83 -3.70
C GLY A 154 -1.60 13.33 -3.51
N GLY A 155 -2.67 13.72 -2.82
CA GLY A 155 -2.90 15.13 -2.50
C GLY A 155 -1.74 15.71 -1.70
N GLY A 156 -1.19 16.86 -2.14
CA GLY A 156 -0.07 17.51 -1.48
C GLY A 156 1.33 17.12 -1.99
N VAL A 157 1.46 16.27 -3.01
CA VAL A 157 2.76 15.92 -3.62
C VAL A 157 3.41 17.08 -4.38
N LEU A 158 2.61 18.06 -4.77
CA LEU A 158 3.02 19.36 -5.30
C LEU A 158 2.16 20.44 -4.63
N ASP A 159 2.69 21.65 -4.54
CA ASP A 159 1.93 22.80 -4.05
C ASP A 159 0.67 23.01 -4.91
N TRP A 160 -0.40 23.45 -4.27
CA TRP A 160 -1.72 23.57 -4.92
C TRP A 160 -1.73 24.57 -6.10
N ASP A 161 -0.86 25.58 -6.08
CA ASP A 161 -0.70 26.62 -7.09
C ASP A 161 0.47 26.36 -8.06
N HIS A 162 1.12 25.18 -7.97
CA HIS A 162 2.20 24.81 -8.88
C HIS A 162 1.66 24.70 -10.31
N ALA A 163 2.36 25.30 -11.28
CA ALA A 163 1.91 25.42 -12.67
C ALA A 163 1.55 24.07 -13.36
N GLN A 164 2.21 22.98 -13.00
CA GLN A 164 1.95 21.65 -13.52
C GLN A 164 0.93 20.85 -12.69
N ASN A 165 0.46 21.36 -11.56
CA ASN A 165 -0.52 20.67 -10.73
C ASN A 165 -1.94 20.87 -11.29
N LEU A 166 -2.53 19.81 -11.83
CA LEU A 166 -3.89 19.82 -12.36
C LEU A 166 -4.97 19.48 -11.31
N GLY A 167 -4.54 19.14 -10.10
CA GLY A 167 -5.43 18.64 -9.04
C GLY A 167 -5.77 17.15 -9.18
N GLY A 168 -6.86 16.71 -8.56
CA GLY A 168 -7.28 15.32 -8.60
C GLY A 168 -7.66 14.82 -9.98
N VAL A 169 -7.44 13.52 -10.24
CA VAL A 169 -7.87 12.83 -11.46
C VAL A 169 -8.93 11.77 -11.14
N GLY A 170 -9.81 11.50 -12.07
CA GLY A 170 -10.84 10.46 -11.99
C GLY A 170 -12.22 10.99 -11.61
N ALA A 171 -13.03 10.16 -10.92
CA ALA A 171 -14.45 10.43 -10.66
C ALA A 171 -14.71 11.75 -9.89
N THR A 172 -13.80 12.12 -8.99
CA THR A 172 -13.86 13.38 -8.22
C THR A 172 -12.77 14.37 -8.64
N GLY A 173 -12.19 14.14 -9.83
CA GLY A 173 -11.10 14.95 -10.35
C GLY A 173 -11.56 16.26 -10.99
N THR A 174 -10.59 17.13 -11.25
CA THR A 174 -10.82 18.40 -11.96
C THR A 174 -11.10 18.13 -13.44
N LEU A 175 -11.80 19.07 -14.07
CA LEU A 175 -12.03 19.01 -15.53
C LEU A 175 -10.70 19.00 -16.31
N ALA A 176 -9.73 19.81 -15.88
CA ALA A 176 -8.42 19.90 -16.52
C ALA A 176 -7.65 18.57 -16.45
N ALA A 177 -7.54 17.98 -15.27
CA ALA A 177 -6.87 16.69 -15.09
C ALA A 177 -7.54 15.57 -15.92
N ASN A 178 -8.86 15.50 -15.89
CA ASN A 178 -9.59 14.45 -16.60
C ASN A 178 -9.51 14.62 -18.12
N ARG A 179 -9.52 15.84 -18.62
CA ARG A 179 -9.36 16.08 -20.06
C ARG A 179 -7.97 15.69 -20.54
N ILE A 180 -6.91 16.08 -19.83
CA ILE A 180 -5.54 15.71 -20.19
C ILE A 180 -5.36 14.21 -20.07
N ALA A 181 -5.88 13.57 -19.02
CA ALA A 181 -5.81 12.13 -18.85
C ALA A 181 -6.48 11.37 -20.02
N SER A 182 -7.60 11.88 -20.54
CA SER A 182 -8.32 11.22 -21.65
C SER A 182 -7.58 11.30 -22.98
N GLU A 183 -6.73 12.31 -23.18
CA GLU A 183 -5.99 12.59 -24.42
C GLU A 183 -4.53 12.08 -24.35
N ALA A 184 -4.04 11.70 -23.17
CA ALA A 184 -2.64 11.32 -22.96
C ALA A 184 -2.23 10.11 -23.79
N ASP A 185 -1.04 10.17 -24.39
CA ASP A 185 -0.42 9.03 -25.08
C ASP A 185 0.50 8.19 -24.17
N VAL A 186 0.97 8.80 -23.06
CA VAL A 186 1.71 8.10 -22.01
C VAL A 186 1.20 8.55 -20.64
N ILE A 187 0.77 7.60 -19.84
CA ILE A 187 0.45 7.79 -18.42
C ILE A 187 1.62 7.28 -17.59
N ILE A 188 2.19 8.17 -16.79
CA ILE A 188 3.29 7.86 -15.87
C ILE A 188 2.70 7.76 -14.46
N GLY A 189 2.41 6.54 -14.02
CA GLY A 189 1.92 6.31 -12.65
C GLY A 189 3.08 6.26 -11.67
N ILE A 190 3.10 7.13 -10.68
CA ILE A 190 4.12 7.16 -9.64
C ILE A 190 3.48 6.91 -8.29
N GLY A 191 3.75 5.76 -7.70
CA GLY A 191 3.23 5.39 -6.38
C GLY A 191 1.70 5.38 -6.26
N THR A 192 1.00 5.15 -7.37
CA THR A 192 -0.47 5.08 -7.41
C THR A 192 -0.95 3.63 -7.51
N ARG A 193 -2.07 3.34 -6.85
CA ARG A 193 -2.74 2.02 -6.93
C ARG A 193 -3.82 1.98 -8.01
N TYR A 194 -4.06 3.08 -8.71
CA TYR A 194 -5.14 3.20 -9.69
C TYR A 194 -6.48 2.68 -9.13
N SER A 195 -6.94 3.29 -8.03
CA SER A 195 -8.25 2.97 -7.49
C SER A 195 -9.35 3.27 -8.51
N ASP A 196 -10.52 2.70 -8.30
CA ASP A 196 -11.68 2.94 -9.17
C ASP A 196 -12.01 4.44 -9.28
N PHE A 197 -11.90 5.18 -8.18
CA PHE A 197 -12.04 6.64 -8.18
C PHE A 197 -11.03 7.35 -9.08
N THR A 198 -9.75 6.97 -9.01
CA THR A 198 -8.67 7.57 -9.81
C THR A 198 -8.84 7.29 -11.31
N THR A 199 -9.39 6.13 -11.65
CA THR A 199 -9.59 5.73 -13.05
C THR A 199 -10.98 6.04 -13.57
N ALA A 200 -11.87 6.64 -12.76
CA ALA A 200 -13.29 6.85 -13.09
C ALA A 200 -13.93 5.56 -13.66
N SER A 201 -13.82 4.45 -12.91
CA SER A 201 -14.29 3.13 -13.33
C SER A 201 -13.71 2.70 -14.69
N ARG A 202 -12.42 2.96 -14.91
CA ARG A 202 -11.66 2.69 -16.15
C ARG A 202 -12.07 3.51 -17.35
N THR A 203 -12.70 4.68 -17.15
CA THR A 203 -13.10 5.58 -18.25
C THR A 203 -12.23 6.82 -18.39
N ALA A 204 -11.26 7.02 -17.46
CA ALA A 204 -10.41 8.20 -17.47
C ALA A 204 -9.44 8.27 -18.66
N PHE A 205 -8.92 7.14 -19.11
CA PHE A 205 -7.89 7.04 -20.15
C PHE A 205 -8.53 6.54 -21.45
N GLN A 206 -8.85 7.48 -22.36
CA GLN A 206 -9.66 7.17 -23.56
C GLN A 206 -8.84 7.04 -24.84
N ASN A 207 -7.57 7.45 -24.83
CA ASN A 207 -6.70 7.24 -25.98
C ASN A 207 -6.43 5.73 -26.16
N PRO A 208 -6.81 5.13 -27.31
CA PRO A 208 -6.64 3.69 -27.52
C PRO A 208 -5.18 3.25 -27.58
N ASP A 209 -4.28 4.17 -27.88
CA ASP A 209 -2.83 3.91 -27.99
C ASP A 209 -2.07 4.29 -26.71
N VAL A 210 -2.77 4.61 -25.62
CA VAL A 210 -2.13 5.03 -24.36
C VAL A 210 -1.21 3.94 -23.81
N LYS A 211 0.00 4.36 -23.46
CA LYS A 211 1.00 3.49 -22.81
C LYS A 211 1.10 3.83 -21.33
N PHE A 212 1.26 2.81 -20.51
CA PHE A 212 1.42 2.97 -19.07
C PHE A 212 2.86 2.67 -18.65
N VAL A 213 3.51 3.64 -18.03
CA VAL A 213 4.79 3.49 -17.33
C VAL A 213 4.49 3.60 -15.84
N ASN A 214 4.48 2.50 -15.12
CA ASN A 214 4.09 2.50 -13.72
C ASN A 214 5.32 2.26 -12.82
N ILE A 215 5.63 3.27 -12.01
CA ILE A 215 6.67 3.20 -10.97
C ILE A 215 5.97 2.94 -9.66
N ASN A 216 6.20 1.76 -9.07
CA ASN A 216 5.57 1.38 -7.81
C ASN A 216 6.43 0.34 -7.08
N VAL A 217 6.47 0.45 -5.76
CA VAL A 217 7.17 -0.51 -4.91
C VAL A 217 6.47 -1.88 -4.89
N ALA A 218 5.14 -1.89 -5.06
CA ALA A 218 4.34 -3.09 -5.16
C ALA A 218 4.21 -3.55 -6.62
N SER A 219 4.69 -4.73 -6.94
CA SER A 219 4.59 -5.31 -8.29
C SER A 219 3.15 -5.42 -8.77
N PHE A 220 2.23 -5.82 -7.89
CA PHE A 220 0.81 -5.92 -8.21
C PHE A 220 0.24 -4.61 -8.78
N ASP A 221 0.61 -3.46 -8.20
CA ASP A 221 0.15 -2.15 -8.67
C ASP A 221 0.92 -1.67 -9.91
N ALA A 222 2.20 -2.00 -10.03
CA ALA A 222 3.02 -1.66 -11.19
C ALA A 222 2.52 -2.31 -12.50
N TYR A 223 1.94 -3.50 -12.43
CA TYR A 223 1.41 -4.22 -13.60
C TYR A 223 -0.03 -3.84 -13.98
N LYS A 224 -0.70 -2.94 -13.25
CA LYS A 224 -2.07 -2.52 -13.59
C LYS A 224 -2.17 -1.84 -14.94
N HIS A 225 -3.37 -1.85 -15.51
CA HIS A 225 -3.73 -1.32 -16.84
C HIS A 225 -2.94 -1.93 -18.00
N GLY A 226 -2.49 -3.17 -17.85
CA GLY A 226 -1.70 -3.83 -18.89
C GLY A 226 -0.36 -3.16 -19.15
N SER A 227 0.21 -2.52 -18.11
CA SER A 227 1.49 -1.84 -18.22
C SER A 227 2.55 -2.76 -18.81
N GLN A 228 3.11 -2.37 -19.95
CA GLN A 228 4.22 -3.06 -20.59
C GLN A 228 5.57 -2.62 -19.98
N LEU A 229 5.55 -1.58 -19.17
CA LEU A 229 6.72 -0.96 -18.56
C LEU A 229 6.52 -0.75 -17.06
N PRO A 230 6.36 -1.83 -16.28
CA PRO A 230 6.39 -1.74 -14.84
C PRO A 230 7.82 -1.47 -14.37
N VAL A 231 7.98 -0.48 -13.51
CA VAL A 231 9.24 -0.16 -12.82
C VAL A 231 9.01 -0.41 -11.33
N ILE A 232 9.49 -1.55 -10.84
CA ILE A 232 9.31 -1.92 -9.44
C ILE A 232 10.42 -1.28 -8.62
N ALA A 233 10.06 -0.20 -7.93
CA ALA A 233 11.00 0.62 -7.18
C ALA A 233 10.29 1.54 -6.17
N ASP A 234 11.06 2.00 -5.20
CA ASP A 234 10.72 3.08 -4.28
C ASP A 234 11.21 4.43 -4.84
#